data_1a93974bbdd46f901212a57af9b67f9d
#
_entry.id   1a93974bbdd46f901212a57af9b67f9d
#
_cell.length_a   1.000
_cell.length_b   1.000
_cell.length_c   1.000
_cell.angle_alpha   90.00
_cell.angle_beta   90.00
_cell.angle_gamma   90.00
#
_symmetry.space_group_name_H-M   'P 1'
#
loop_
_entity.id
_entity.type
_entity.pdbx_description
1 polymer ?
#
loop_
_entity_poly.entity_id
_entity_poly.type
_entity_poly.pdbx_seq_one_letter_code
_entity_poly.pdbx_strand_id
1 'polypeptide(L)'
;MIKPFTYDIAIIGGGISSCVFATTHFRNGFNGRIAIIENGRTLGGRSSTRNSHTNKGWQLNHGSPNFNICNSNKNKLLNNFIQELLDKDIIESDSSELIELYGDSINNSEINNNFYIGENYISKYSMSELSQNIISLNRFKNNIDYYFETLIVNLEFIKNRWILTSKNGDKFKSKFLVCSSNLLLHKRSLDI
;
A
#
# COMPACT_ATOMS: atom_id res chain seq x y z
N MET A 1 -23.90 -7.03 23.19
CA MET A 1 -23.01 -7.54 22.12
C MET A 1 -22.89 -6.48 21.04
N ILE A 2 -21.68 -6.03 20.74
CA ILE A 2 -21.42 -5.08 19.66
C ILE A 2 -21.69 -5.80 18.33
N LYS A 3 -22.57 -5.23 17.49
CA LYS A 3 -22.89 -5.80 16.18
C LYS A 3 -21.65 -5.66 15.29
N PRO A 4 -21.15 -6.73 14.68
CA PRO A 4 -19.95 -6.66 13.86
C PRO A 4 -20.20 -5.83 12.59
N PHE A 5 -19.21 -5.04 12.18
CA PHE A 5 -19.19 -4.40 10.87
C PHE A 5 -19.16 -5.47 9.79
N THR A 6 -20.00 -5.36 8.76
CA THR A 6 -20.14 -6.40 7.73
C THR A 6 -19.71 -5.89 6.36
N TYR A 7 -18.82 -6.67 5.71
CA TYR A 7 -18.21 -6.38 4.43
C TYR A 7 -18.26 -7.58 3.48
N ASP A 8 -18.08 -7.33 2.21
CA ASP A 8 -17.82 -8.40 1.26
C ASP A 8 -16.34 -8.82 1.34
N ILE A 9 -15.44 -7.85 1.44
CA ILE A 9 -14.00 -8.07 1.56
C ILE A 9 -13.46 -7.29 2.76
N ALA A 10 -12.66 -7.93 3.60
CA ALA A 10 -11.80 -7.26 4.56
C ALA A 10 -10.35 -7.38 4.11
N ILE A 11 -9.62 -6.28 4.14
CA ILE A 11 -8.19 -6.21 3.77
C ILE A 11 -7.41 -5.80 5.02
N ILE A 12 -6.46 -6.61 5.45
CA ILE A 12 -5.54 -6.28 6.52
C ILE A 12 -4.28 -5.66 5.92
N GLY A 13 -4.03 -4.40 6.26
CA GLY A 13 -2.94 -3.57 5.76
C GLY A 13 -3.39 -2.59 4.69
N GLY A 14 -2.95 -1.33 4.82
CA GLY A 14 -3.30 -0.21 3.94
C GLY A 14 -2.16 0.23 3.02
N GLY A 15 -1.28 -0.70 2.63
CA GLY A 15 -0.17 -0.40 1.72
C GLY A 15 -0.59 -0.31 0.25
N ILE A 16 0.36 -0.03 -0.64
CA ILE A 16 0.14 0.08 -2.09
C ILE A 16 -0.59 -1.16 -2.65
N SER A 17 -0.20 -2.36 -2.23
CA SER A 17 -0.81 -3.61 -2.71
C SER A 17 -2.31 -3.68 -2.43
N SER A 18 -2.75 -3.26 -1.25
CA SER A 18 -4.18 -3.17 -0.89
C SER A 18 -4.92 -2.18 -1.76
N CYS A 19 -4.31 -1.03 -1.99
CA CYS A 19 -4.91 0.05 -2.76
C CYS A 19 -5.05 -0.32 -4.23
N VAL A 20 -4.02 -0.95 -4.81
CA VAL A 20 -4.06 -1.49 -6.17
C VAL A 20 -5.09 -2.61 -6.29
N PHE A 21 -5.11 -3.54 -5.32
CA PHE A 21 -6.10 -4.62 -5.29
C PHE A 21 -7.54 -4.06 -5.29
N ALA A 22 -7.86 -3.17 -4.34
CA ALA A 22 -9.19 -2.58 -4.24
C ALA A 22 -9.59 -1.84 -5.52
N THR A 23 -8.70 -0.99 -6.05
CA THR A 23 -8.94 -0.23 -7.28
C THR A 23 -9.18 -1.14 -8.47
N THR A 24 -8.33 -2.14 -8.67
CA THR A 24 -8.45 -3.09 -9.78
C THR A 24 -9.72 -3.93 -9.65
N HIS A 25 -10.08 -4.34 -8.43
CA HIS A 25 -11.27 -5.15 -8.19
C HIS A 25 -12.56 -4.42 -8.56
N PHE A 26 -12.67 -3.15 -8.18
CA PHE A 26 -13.80 -2.30 -8.60
C PHE A 26 -13.82 -2.06 -10.11
N ARG A 27 -12.68 -1.88 -10.76
CA ARG A 27 -12.58 -1.73 -12.23
C ARG A 27 -13.08 -2.97 -12.97
N ASN A 28 -12.91 -4.14 -12.36
CA ASN A 28 -13.38 -5.42 -12.88
C ASN A 28 -14.87 -5.71 -12.54
N GLY A 29 -15.62 -4.71 -12.11
CA GLY A 29 -17.07 -4.80 -11.92
C GLY A 29 -17.50 -5.18 -10.50
N PHE A 30 -16.59 -5.27 -9.53
CA PHE A 30 -17.01 -5.44 -8.14
C PHE A 30 -17.76 -4.19 -7.65
N ASN A 31 -18.88 -4.39 -6.96
CA ASN A 31 -19.74 -3.32 -6.46
C ASN A 31 -20.09 -3.48 -4.96
N GLY A 32 -19.47 -4.43 -4.29
CA GLY A 32 -19.65 -4.68 -2.86
C GLY A 32 -18.89 -3.69 -1.99
N ARG A 33 -18.89 -3.94 -0.67
CA ARG A 33 -18.19 -3.12 0.34
C ARG A 33 -16.86 -3.74 0.74
N ILE A 34 -15.85 -2.91 0.84
CA ILE A 34 -14.50 -3.27 1.29
C ILE A 34 -14.19 -2.55 2.59
N ALA A 35 -13.61 -3.26 3.57
CA ALA A 35 -12.93 -2.64 4.71
C ALA A 35 -11.42 -2.71 4.49
N ILE A 36 -10.71 -1.60 4.60
CA ILE A 36 -9.26 -1.56 4.71
C ILE A 36 -8.92 -1.27 6.18
N ILE A 37 -8.26 -2.23 6.82
CA ILE A 37 -7.94 -2.19 8.24
C ILE A 37 -6.42 -2.03 8.37
N GLU A 38 -5.98 -0.87 8.83
CA GLU A 38 -4.57 -0.48 8.89
C GLU A 38 -4.17 -0.15 10.33
N ASN A 39 -3.04 -0.72 10.77
CA ASN A 39 -2.49 -0.43 12.09
C ASN A 39 -1.86 0.98 12.19
N GLY A 40 -1.44 1.54 11.06
CA GLY A 40 -0.92 2.90 10.97
C GLY A 40 -2.02 3.96 10.97
N ARG A 41 -1.60 5.23 11.00
CA ARG A 41 -2.52 6.39 10.99
C ARG A 41 -3.05 6.74 9.61
N THR A 42 -2.42 6.22 8.56
CA THR A 42 -2.75 6.54 7.15
C THR A 42 -2.46 5.36 6.26
N LEU A 43 -2.98 5.40 5.02
CA LEU A 43 -2.53 4.52 3.96
C LEU A 43 -1.05 4.78 3.63
N GLY A 44 -0.38 3.80 3.00
CA GLY A 44 0.99 3.93 2.51
C GLY A 44 1.90 2.76 2.90
N GLY A 45 1.80 2.29 4.12
CA GLY A 45 2.64 1.20 4.61
C GLY A 45 4.13 1.54 4.50
N ARG A 46 4.90 0.75 3.73
CA ARG A 46 6.34 0.94 3.52
C ARG A 46 6.70 2.09 2.57
N SER A 47 5.76 2.75 1.95
CA SER A 47 5.97 3.99 1.17
C SER A 47 5.71 5.24 2.02
N SER A 48 6.06 5.20 3.30
CA SER A 48 5.76 6.28 4.23
C SER A 48 6.72 7.47 4.09
N THR A 49 6.15 8.66 4.24
CA THR A 49 6.86 9.94 4.24
C THR A 49 6.69 10.60 5.60
N ARG A 50 7.75 11.16 6.13
CA ARG A 50 7.71 11.98 7.36
C ARG A 50 7.80 13.45 7.01
N ASN A 51 6.94 14.24 7.63
CA ASN A 51 7.05 15.69 7.62
C ASN A 51 7.91 16.15 8.80
N SER A 52 8.80 17.11 8.58
CA SER A 52 9.57 17.71 9.65
C SER A 52 8.65 18.54 10.57
N HIS A 53 8.80 18.36 11.87
CA HIS A 53 8.11 19.18 12.86
C HIS A 53 8.79 20.55 13.08
N THR A 54 10.09 20.63 12.82
CA THR A 54 10.90 21.84 13.04
C THR A 54 11.04 22.69 11.78
N ASN A 55 11.19 22.04 10.63
CA ASN A 55 11.37 22.72 9.33
C ASN A 55 10.11 22.51 8.48
N LYS A 56 9.20 23.47 8.52
CA LYS A 56 7.97 23.44 7.72
C LYS A 56 8.30 23.30 6.23
N GLY A 57 7.66 22.34 5.58
CA GLY A 57 7.85 22.02 4.17
C GLY A 57 8.92 20.95 3.87
N TRP A 58 9.70 20.53 4.85
CA TRP A 58 10.63 19.44 4.66
C TRP A 58 9.92 18.09 4.81
N GLN A 59 10.10 17.25 3.81
CA GLN A 59 9.57 15.89 3.75
C GLN A 59 10.70 14.91 3.53
N LEU A 60 10.63 13.76 4.20
CA LEU A 60 11.57 12.66 4.04
C LEU A 60 10.81 11.37 3.76
N ASN A 61 11.02 10.78 2.60
CA ASN A 61 10.55 9.43 2.28
C ASN A 61 11.44 8.43 3.03
N HIS A 62 11.07 8.10 4.27
CA HIS A 62 11.88 7.21 5.13
C HIS A 62 11.57 5.73 4.91
N GLY A 63 10.53 5.44 4.13
CA GLY A 63 10.25 4.11 3.61
C GLY A 63 10.92 3.87 2.27
N SER A 64 10.18 3.38 1.28
CA SER A 64 10.65 3.29 -0.11
C SER A 64 10.67 4.70 -0.72
N PRO A 65 11.83 5.24 -1.10
CA PRO A 65 11.91 6.60 -1.66
C PRO A 65 11.35 6.66 -3.08
N ASN A 66 11.49 5.60 -3.82
CA ASN A 66 11.01 5.41 -5.19
C ASN A 66 10.61 3.95 -5.40
N PHE A 67 10.20 3.60 -6.61
CA PHE A 67 9.99 2.21 -7.01
C PHE A 67 10.43 1.99 -8.45
N ASN A 68 10.89 0.78 -8.72
CA ASN A 68 11.38 0.36 -10.02
C ASN A 68 10.40 -0.59 -10.70
N ILE A 69 10.20 -0.43 -11.99
CA ILE A 69 9.42 -1.33 -12.83
C ILE A 69 10.35 -2.08 -13.78
N CYS A 70 10.75 -3.27 -13.37
CA CYS A 70 11.54 -4.16 -14.21
C CYS A 70 10.65 -4.90 -15.21
N ASN A 71 11.14 -5.10 -16.44
CA ASN A 71 10.46 -5.90 -17.47
C ASN A 71 9.01 -5.49 -17.76
N SER A 72 8.70 -4.20 -17.64
CA SER A 72 7.37 -3.65 -17.88
C SER A 72 6.79 -4.04 -19.25
N ASN A 73 7.67 -4.17 -20.27
CA ASN A 73 7.27 -4.51 -21.64
C ASN A 73 6.56 -5.86 -21.78
N LYS A 74 6.62 -6.73 -20.78
CA LYS A 74 5.96 -8.05 -20.81
C LYS A 74 4.57 -8.05 -20.17
N ASN A 75 4.22 -7.03 -19.41
CA ASN A 75 2.92 -6.95 -18.71
C ASN A 75 2.11 -5.74 -19.16
N LYS A 76 1.27 -5.95 -20.15
CA LYS A 76 0.41 -4.88 -20.71
C LYS A 76 -0.50 -4.21 -19.66
N LEU A 77 -1.01 -4.98 -18.68
CA LEU A 77 -1.88 -4.42 -17.63
C LEU A 77 -1.09 -3.49 -16.71
N LEU A 78 0.12 -3.90 -16.33
CA LEU A 78 1.00 -3.07 -15.51
C LEU A 78 1.39 -1.79 -16.26
N ASN A 79 1.80 -1.90 -17.53
CA ASN A 79 2.18 -0.75 -18.35
C ASN A 79 1.03 0.25 -18.48
N ASN A 80 -0.19 -0.23 -18.76
CA ASN A 80 -1.37 0.63 -18.85
C ASN A 80 -1.66 1.33 -17.52
N PHE A 81 -1.47 0.62 -16.40
CA PHE A 81 -1.68 1.20 -15.07
C PHE A 81 -0.62 2.27 -14.74
N ILE A 82 0.66 2.01 -15.04
CA ILE A 82 1.73 3.00 -14.87
C ILE A 82 1.48 4.22 -15.76
N GLN A 83 1.12 4.02 -17.03
CA GLN A 83 0.79 5.12 -17.93
C GLN A 83 -0.37 5.97 -17.39
N GLU A 84 -1.40 5.34 -16.85
CA GLU A 84 -2.51 6.08 -16.22
C GLU A 84 -2.04 6.90 -15.01
N LEU A 85 -1.13 6.39 -14.19
CA LEU A 85 -0.58 7.15 -13.06
C LEU A 85 0.23 8.36 -13.54
N LEU A 86 0.99 8.21 -14.63
CA LEU A 86 1.72 9.31 -15.28
C LEU A 86 0.76 10.35 -15.87
N ASP A 87 -0.23 9.92 -16.66
CA ASP A 87 -1.22 10.80 -17.30
C ASP A 87 -2.05 11.61 -16.30
N LYS A 88 -2.22 11.07 -15.10
CA LYS A 88 -2.93 11.73 -14.00
C LYS A 88 -2.01 12.48 -13.02
N ASP A 89 -0.74 12.59 -13.38
CA ASP A 89 0.21 13.36 -12.60
C ASP A 89 0.38 12.85 -11.14
N ILE A 90 0.18 11.54 -10.93
CA ILE A 90 0.31 10.88 -9.63
C ILE A 90 1.77 10.48 -9.39
N ILE A 91 2.44 10.05 -10.45
CA ILE A 91 3.86 9.68 -10.43
C ILE A 91 4.61 10.42 -11.53
N GLU A 92 5.91 10.48 -11.39
CA GLU A 92 6.84 10.97 -12.41
C GLU A 92 8.06 10.05 -12.50
N SER A 93 8.80 10.12 -13.61
CA SER A 93 10.05 9.39 -13.76
C SER A 93 11.10 9.95 -12.79
N ASP A 94 11.75 9.06 -12.06
CA ASP A 94 12.84 9.41 -11.15
C ASP A 94 14.18 9.33 -11.89
N SER A 95 14.74 10.49 -12.21
CA SER A 95 16.06 10.65 -12.85
C SER A 95 17.18 10.92 -11.86
N SER A 96 16.94 10.71 -10.57
CA SER A 96 17.93 10.93 -9.51
C SER A 96 19.17 10.06 -9.74
N GLU A 97 20.35 10.63 -9.56
CA GLU A 97 21.58 9.86 -9.53
C GLU A 97 21.58 8.90 -8.33
N LEU A 98 21.93 7.65 -8.59
CA LEU A 98 22.12 6.67 -7.55
C LEU A 98 23.57 6.75 -7.05
N ILE A 99 23.72 6.97 -5.76
CA ILE A 99 25.03 7.00 -5.10
C ILE A 99 25.13 5.76 -4.22
N GLU A 100 26.17 4.96 -4.46
CA GLU A 100 26.46 3.81 -3.63
C GLU A 100 27.43 4.22 -2.50
N LEU A 101 27.01 4.00 -1.26
CA LEU A 101 27.85 4.27 -0.09
C LEU A 101 28.53 2.98 0.34
N TYR A 102 29.84 2.98 0.30
CA TYR A 102 30.69 1.89 0.79
C TYR A 102 31.45 2.35 2.04
N GLY A 103 30.94 2.00 3.22
CA GLY A 103 31.52 2.48 4.49
C GLY A 103 31.52 4.01 4.53
N ASP A 104 32.70 4.62 4.74
CA ASP A 104 32.89 6.07 4.79
C ASP A 104 33.22 6.68 3.42
N SER A 105 33.26 5.88 2.35
CA SER A 105 33.58 6.37 1.00
C SER A 105 32.35 6.40 0.10
N ILE A 106 32.23 7.48 -0.69
CA ILE A 106 31.25 7.60 -1.76
C ILE A 106 31.95 7.09 -3.03
N ASN A 107 31.49 5.96 -3.53
CA ASN A 107 31.94 5.47 -4.81
C ASN A 107 30.95 5.91 -5.89
N ASN A 108 31.42 6.74 -6.82
CA ASN A 108 30.74 7.05 -8.08
C ASN A 108 31.00 5.94 -9.12
N SER A 109 31.36 4.73 -8.69
CA SER A 109 31.58 3.61 -9.60
C SER A 109 30.29 3.25 -10.31
N GLU A 110 30.42 2.87 -11.57
CA GLU A 110 29.33 2.37 -12.40
C GLU A 110 28.52 1.37 -11.59
N ILE A 111 27.32 1.78 -11.17
CA ILE A 111 26.37 0.98 -10.41
C ILE A 111 26.19 -0.30 -11.20
N ASN A 112 26.36 -1.42 -10.54
CA ASN A 112 26.17 -2.73 -11.15
C ASN A 112 24.70 -2.79 -11.61
N ASN A 113 24.46 -2.48 -12.88
CA ASN A 113 23.16 -2.24 -13.51
C ASN A 113 22.16 -3.38 -13.34
N ASN A 114 22.56 -4.52 -12.77
CA ASN A 114 21.69 -5.67 -12.58
C ASN A 114 20.55 -5.44 -11.55
N PHE A 115 20.69 -4.48 -10.63
CA PHE A 115 19.67 -4.17 -9.64
C PHE A 115 18.62 -3.15 -10.13
N TYR A 116 18.93 -2.38 -11.17
CA TYR A 116 18.11 -1.26 -11.63
C TYR A 116 17.73 -1.35 -13.10
N ILE A 117 17.54 -2.59 -13.60
CA ILE A 117 17.03 -2.81 -14.95
C ILE A 117 15.56 -2.41 -14.99
N GLY A 118 15.26 -1.27 -15.62
CA GLY A 118 13.90 -0.76 -15.76
C GLY A 118 13.81 0.73 -15.53
N GLU A 119 12.61 1.22 -15.38
CA GLU A 119 12.32 2.62 -15.14
C GLU A 119 12.00 2.88 -13.68
N ASN A 120 12.59 3.92 -13.11
CA ASN A 120 12.33 4.36 -11.75
C ASN A 120 11.25 5.42 -11.76
N TYR A 121 10.37 5.34 -10.76
CA TYR A 121 9.28 6.29 -10.56
C TYR A 121 9.22 6.75 -9.12
N ILE A 122 8.79 8.00 -8.95
CA ILE A 122 8.51 8.59 -7.65
C ILE A 122 7.09 9.16 -7.64
N SER A 123 6.46 9.20 -6.49
CA SER A 123 5.20 9.94 -6.35
C SER A 123 5.47 11.44 -6.45
N LYS A 124 4.69 12.14 -7.24
CA LYS A 124 4.86 13.58 -7.51
C LYS A 124 4.78 14.45 -6.25
N TYR A 125 4.04 14.04 -5.25
CA TYR A 125 3.88 14.80 -4.01
C TYR A 125 4.66 14.17 -2.85
N SER A 126 4.21 13.00 -2.39
CA SER A 126 4.93 12.22 -1.41
C SER A 126 4.64 10.73 -1.62
N MET A 127 5.58 9.88 -1.22
CA MET A 127 5.38 8.44 -1.34
C MET A 127 4.24 7.92 -0.47
N SER A 128 3.90 8.58 0.65
CA SER A 128 2.72 8.22 1.46
C SER A 128 1.41 8.50 0.75
N GLU A 129 1.34 9.51 -0.11
CA GLU A 129 0.12 9.87 -0.83
C GLU A 129 -0.15 8.95 -2.03
N LEU A 130 0.86 8.22 -2.50
CA LEU A 130 0.71 7.31 -3.65
C LEU A 130 -0.46 6.33 -3.45
N SER A 131 -0.56 5.72 -2.27
CA SER A 131 -1.65 4.79 -1.96
C SER A 131 -3.03 5.45 -1.98
N GLN A 132 -3.14 6.66 -1.45
CA GLN A 132 -4.40 7.44 -1.46
C GLN A 132 -4.78 7.85 -2.87
N ASN A 133 -3.80 8.28 -3.67
CA ASN A 133 -4.01 8.68 -5.05
C ASN A 133 -4.46 7.49 -5.92
N ILE A 134 -3.89 6.30 -5.71
CA ILE A 134 -4.33 5.08 -6.38
C ILE A 134 -5.80 4.76 -6.05
N ILE A 135 -6.19 4.84 -4.79
CA ILE A 135 -7.59 4.63 -4.38
C ILE A 135 -8.52 5.69 -4.99
N SER A 136 -8.06 6.94 -5.10
CA SER A 136 -8.87 8.04 -5.65
C SER A 136 -9.21 7.86 -7.13
N LEU A 137 -8.46 7.05 -7.87
CA LEU A 137 -8.79 6.66 -9.24
C LEU A 137 -10.08 5.85 -9.36
N ASN A 138 -10.59 5.35 -8.24
CA ASN A 138 -11.76 4.53 -8.20
C ASN A 138 -13.05 5.36 -8.04
N ARG A 139 -14.02 5.19 -8.97
CA ARG A 139 -15.36 5.78 -8.88
C ARG A 139 -16.14 5.32 -7.65
N PHE A 140 -15.85 4.12 -7.15
CA PHE A 140 -16.54 3.48 -6.03
C PHE A 140 -15.82 3.66 -4.70
N LYS A 141 -15.02 4.72 -4.55
CA LYS A 141 -14.29 5.02 -3.31
C LYS A 141 -15.20 5.07 -2.06
N ASN A 142 -16.47 5.44 -2.24
CA ASN A 142 -17.47 5.46 -1.16
C ASN A 142 -17.90 4.06 -0.68
N ASN A 143 -17.50 2.99 -1.39
CA ASN A 143 -17.75 1.61 -0.97
C ASN A 143 -16.57 1.05 -0.14
N ILE A 144 -15.58 1.89 0.19
CA ILE A 144 -14.43 1.52 0.99
C ILE A 144 -14.51 2.25 2.32
N ASP A 145 -14.54 1.50 3.41
CA ASP A 145 -14.39 2.02 4.75
C ASP A 145 -12.96 1.80 5.24
N TYR A 146 -12.40 2.81 5.88
CA TYR A 146 -11.03 2.80 6.41
C TYR A 146 -11.06 2.76 7.92
N TYR A 147 -10.26 1.85 8.48
CA TYR A 147 -10.05 1.69 9.91
C TYR A 147 -8.58 1.82 10.21
N PHE A 148 -8.17 3.03 10.56
CA PHE A 148 -6.81 3.33 10.95
C PHE A 148 -6.57 3.04 12.43
N GLU A 149 -5.30 2.97 12.83
CA GLU A 149 -4.87 2.68 14.20
C GLU A 149 -5.55 1.40 14.76
N THR A 150 -5.84 0.46 13.85
CA THR A 150 -6.61 -0.75 14.15
C THR A 150 -5.77 -2.00 13.89
N LEU A 151 -5.25 -2.58 14.99
CA LEU A 151 -4.47 -3.82 14.95
C LEU A 151 -5.40 -5.02 15.06
N ILE A 152 -5.43 -5.87 14.07
CA ILE A 152 -6.13 -7.17 14.14
C ILE A 152 -5.26 -8.13 14.93
N VAL A 153 -5.86 -8.79 15.92
CA VAL A 153 -5.19 -9.72 16.84
C VAL A 153 -5.79 -11.12 16.84
N ASN A 154 -6.95 -11.31 16.21
CA ASN A 154 -7.55 -12.64 16.08
C ASN A 154 -8.31 -12.76 14.75
N LEU A 155 -8.23 -13.95 14.14
CA LEU A 155 -8.92 -14.35 12.91
C LEU A 155 -9.64 -15.66 13.13
N GLU A 156 -10.92 -15.69 12.81
CA GLU A 156 -11.74 -16.90 12.88
C GLU A 156 -12.54 -17.07 11.59
N PHE A 157 -12.68 -18.29 11.12
CA PHE A 157 -13.55 -18.59 9.98
C PHE A 157 -14.74 -19.41 10.45
N ILE A 158 -15.89 -18.75 10.58
CA ILE A 158 -17.11 -19.33 11.15
C ILE A 158 -18.27 -19.13 10.18
N LYS A 159 -18.99 -20.21 9.87
CA LYS A 159 -20.18 -20.18 8.99
C LYS A 159 -19.94 -19.46 7.66
N ASN A 160 -18.86 -19.83 6.99
CA ASN A 160 -18.43 -19.23 5.70
C ASN A 160 -18.21 -17.72 5.76
N ARG A 161 -17.74 -17.22 6.90
CA ARG A 161 -17.37 -15.80 7.09
C ARG A 161 -16.10 -15.71 7.91
N TRP A 162 -15.27 -14.76 7.53
CA TRP A 162 -14.16 -14.31 8.34
C TRP A 162 -14.66 -13.37 9.44
N ILE A 163 -14.21 -13.59 10.64
CA ILE A 163 -14.40 -12.73 11.80
C ILE A 163 -13.01 -12.24 12.21
N LEU A 164 -12.79 -10.95 12.09
CA LEU A 164 -11.56 -10.31 12.50
C LEU A 164 -11.83 -9.55 13.79
N THR A 165 -10.99 -9.74 14.79
CA THR A 165 -11.11 -9.03 16.07
C THR A 165 -9.90 -8.10 16.23
N SER A 166 -10.16 -6.82 16.46
CA SER A 166 -9.12 -5.84 16.75
C SER A 166 -8.66 -5.93 18.19
N LYS A 167 -7.48 -5.36 18.48
CA LYS A 167 -6.95 -5.22 19.84
C LYS A 167 -7.92 -4.47 20.77
N ASN A 168 -8.71 -3.57 20.22
CA ASN A 168 -9.69 -2.78 20.98
C ASN A 168 -11.04 -3.50 21.15
N GLY A 169 -11.17 -4.72 20.62
CA GLY A 169 -12.38 -5.53 20.70
C GLY A 169 -13.40 -5.30 19.58
N ASP A 170 -13.11 -4.44 18.61
CA ASP A 170 -13.97 -4.26 17.43
C ASP A 170 -13.98 -5.55 16.61
N LYS A 171 -15.14 -5.87 16.05
CA LYS A 171 -15.32 -7.07 15.22
C LYS A 171 -15.74 -6.71 13.81
N PHE A 172 -15.00 -7.23 12.84
CA PHE A 172 -15.29 -7.12 11.42
C PHE A 172 -15.67 -8.48 10.87
N LYS A 173 -16.72 -8.51 10.07
CA LYS A 173 -17.20 -9.74 9.43
C LYS A 173 -17.13 -9.57 7.92
N SER A 174 -16.52 -10.53 7.22
CA SER A 174 -16.42 -10.47 5.75
C SER A 174 -16.61 -11.84 5.09
N LYS A 175 -16.94 -11.80 3.79
CA LYS A 175 -16.99 -13.01 2.95
C LYS A 175 -15.58 -13.47 2.59
N PHE A 176 -14.74 -12.49 2.22
CA PHE A 176 -13.36 -12.72 1.80
C PHE A 176 -12.41 -11.95 2.69
N LEU A 177 -11.23 -12.51 2.89
CA LEU A 177 -10.11 -11.87 3.59
C LEU A 177 -8.92 -11.75 2.65
N VAL A 178 -8.34 -10.55 2.61
CA VAL A 178 -7.09 -10.26 1.92
C VAL A 178 -6.06 -9.82 2.95
N CYS A 179 -4.95 -10.52 2.99
CA CYS A 179 -3.84 -10.22 3.87
C CYS A 179 -2.73 -9.57 3.06
N SER A 180 -2.55 -8.27 3.22
CA SER A 180 -1.59 -7.46 2.47
C SER A 180 -0.45 -6.94 3.35
N SER A 181 -0.39 -7.37 4.60
CA SER A 181 0.67 -7.01 5.53
C SER A 181 1.75 -8.09 5.57
N ASN A 182 3.02 -7.69 5.53
CA ASN A 182 4.15 -8.60 5.75
C ASN A 182 4.25 -9.09 7.21
N LEU A 183 3.54 -8.43 8.13
CA LEU A 183 3.49 -8.83 9.53
C LEU A 183 2.83 -10.20 9.75
N LEU A 184 2.05 -10.69 8.79
CA LEU A 184 1.43 -12.02 8.87
C LEU A 184 2.44 -13.19 8.91
N LEU A 185 3.66 -12.97 8.42
CA LEU A 185 4.75 -13.94 8.50
C LEU A 185 5.68 -13.68 9.68
N HIS A 186 5.41 -12.66 10.48
CA HIS A 186 6.20 -12.36 11.67
C HIS A 186 5.76 -13.28 12.83
N LYS A 187 6.72 -13.71 13.68
CA LYS A 187 6.44 -14.59 14.83
C LYS A 187 5.28 -14.11 15.70
N ARG A 188 5.11 -12.80 15.86
CA ARG A 188 3.99 -12.20 16.62
C ARG A 188 2.62 -12.38 15.97
N SER A 189 2.57 -12.79 14.71
CA SER A 189 1.32 -13.00 13.97
C SER A 189 1.03 -14.47 13.75
N LEU A 190 1.93 -15.38 14.16
CA LEU A 190 1.73 -16.82 14.04
C LEU A 190 0.78 -17.37 15.11
N ASP A 191 0.47 -16.57 16.12
CA ASP A 191 -0.45 -16.92 17.22
C ASP A 191 -1.86 -16.35 16.99
N ILE A 192 -2.15 -15.80 15.78
CA ILE A 192 -3.46 -15.23 15.42
C ILE A 192 -4.35 -16.25 14.73
#